data_931bb79d73695fca671314c242743707
#
_entry.id   931bb79d73695fca671314c242743707
#
_cell.length_a   1.000
_cell.length_b   1.000
_cell.length_c   1.000
_cell.angle_alpha   90.00
_cell.angle_beta   90.00
_cell.angle_gamma   90.00
#
_symmetry.space_group_name_H-M   'P 1'
#
loop_
_entity.id
_entity.type
_entity.pdbx_description
1 polymer ?
#
loop_
_entity_poly.entity_id
_entity_poly.type
_entity_poly.pdbx_seq_one_letter_code
_entity_poly.pdbx_strand_id
1 'polypeptide(L)'
;MISSDIGKEVIKKELTLIPKSPGVYRMINHKGDILYVGKAKNLPNRLKNYVSEKNHIIRTERMLSQTFKLEVTTTANESEALLLEANLIKKFKPKFNILLKDDKSFPFIFISHKDQWPQVTKHRGKKDKDGFYFGPFASAGSANWTIKMLQKIFLLRVCDEATFKNRKRPCILYQIKRCSAPCVGYIEKNDYKNSVEDAIQFVSGKSRDIQKNLSKQMEDASEKLNFEKASILRDRIKSLNIIQSSQRINEANLVDADVIAAYKESGKTCIQVFFYRGKQNWGNQAYFPKHDPDQNISEIMSSFLMQFYENKTVPKLVIINSDIKDKKLIEETLSKKEGNTISINTAKKGTKAKVVSMAEKNAKESLNRKLYETNNNKNLFEGVAKKFNLKSTINLVEVYDNSHISGTNSVGAMVTFGNEGFVKKRYRKFDIKIKGTEQDDFAMLKVVLSRRFKRAILEQGKYLTLPDLILIDGG
;
A
#
# COMPACT_ATOMS: atom_id res chain seq x y z
N MET A 1 19.24 -35.44 8.42
CA MET A 1 19.06 -34.24 9.27
C MET A 1 20.10 -33.22 8.85
N ILE A 2 19.68 -32.03 8.38
CA ILE A 2 20.63 -30.96 8.03
C ILE A 2 21.02 -30.30 9.35
N SER A 3 22.31 -30.47 9.76
CA SER A 3 22.79 -29.99 11.04
C SER A 3 22.77 -28.46 11.12
N SER A 4 22.22 -27.90 12.20
CA SER A 4 22.25 -26.46 12.51
C SER A 4 23.65 -25.99 12.93
N ASP A 5 24.59 -26.92 13.06
CA ASP A 5 25.92 -26.68 13.63
C ASP A 5 26.78 -25.77 12.75
N ILE A 6 26.60 -25.80 11.41
CA ILE A 6 27.35 -24.97 10.48
C ILE A 6 27.18 -23.47 10.81
N GLY A 7 25.95 -23.00 10.93
CA GLY A 7 25.68 -21.60 11.26
C GLY A 7 26.07 -21.22 12.66
N LYS A 8 25.97 -22.15 13.64
CA LYS A 8 26.44 -21.93 15.02
C LYS A 8 27.95 -21.74 15.05
N GLU A 9 28.71 -22.51 14.30
CA GLU A 9 30.16 -22.37 14.20
C GLU A 9 30.57 -21.06 13.52
N VAL A 10 29.88 -20.64 12.44
CA VAL A 10 30.11 -19.35 11.81
C VAL A 10 29.91 -18.21 12.83
N ILE A 11 28.81 -18.26 13.60
CA ILE A 11 28.54 -17.24 14.62
C ILE A 11 29.61 -17.27 15.71
N LYS A 12 30.02 -18.44 16.19
CA LYS A 12 31.06 -18.59 17.26
C LYS A 12 32.37 -17.95 16.84
N LYS A 13 32.82 -18.14 15.59
CA LYS A 13 34.07 -17.57 15.10
C LYS A 13 34.04 -16.05 15.06
N GLU A 14 32.90 -15.46 14.64
CA GLU A 14 32.77 -14.02 14.55
C GLU A 14 32.51 -13.30 15.88
N LEU A 15 31.99 -14.01 16.92
CA LEU A 15 31.58 -13.43 18.20
C LEU A 15 32.70 -12.68 18.93
N THR A 16 33.96 -13.10 18.76
CA THR A 16 35.13 -12.47 19.41
C THR A 16 35.49 -11.13 18.77
N LEU A 17 35.13 -10.91 17.53
CA LEU A 17 35.45 -9.73 16.74
C LEU A 17 34.31 -8.67 16.75
N ILE A 18 33.12 -9.05 17.22
CA ILE A 18 31.94 -8.18 17.17
C ILE A 18 31.91 -7.22 18.37
N PRO A 19 31.82 -5.90 18.15
CA PRO A 19 31.82 -4.91 19.22
C PRO A 19 30.50 -4.96 20.03
N LYS A 20 30.60 -4.61 21.33
CA LYS A 20 29.46 -4.51 22.25
C LYS A 20 28.67 -3.23 22.00
N SER A 21 28.04 -3.10 20.83
CA SER A 21 27.29 -1.93 20.39
C SER A 21 25.93 -2.31 19.81
N PRO A 22 24.99 -1.36 19.71
CA PRO A 22 23.78 -1.54 18.91
C PRO A 22 24.13 -1.74 17.45
N GLY A 23 23.29 -2.48 16.74
CA GLY A 23 23.50 -2.69 15.30
C GLY A 23 22.58 -3.72 14.70
N VAL A 24 22.86 -4.04 13.44
CA VAL A 24 22.13 -5.00 12.64
C VAL A 24 23.09 -6.08 12.15
N TYR A 25 22.63 -7.33 12.18
CA TYR A 25 23.35 -8.47 11.63
C TYR A 25 22.57 -9.13 10.49
N ARG A 26 23.31 -9.69 9.54
CA ARG A 26 22.77 -10.38 8.35
C ARG A 26 23.34 -11.78 8.29
N MET A 27 22.46 -12.77 8.17
CA MET A 27 22.82 -14.15 7.92
C MET A 27 22.71 -14.43 6.44
N ILE A 28 23.77 -14.98 5.84
CA ILE A 28 23.94 -15.12 4.39
C ILE A 28 24.25 -16.57 4.04
N ASN A 29 23.67 -17.09 2.97
CA ASN A 29 23.92 -18.44 2.51
C ASN A 29 25.20 -18.52 1.64
N HIS A 30 25.56 -19.75 1.22
CA HIS A 30 26.72 -19.99 0.36
C HIS A 30 26.62 -19.36 -1.05
N LYS A 31 25.40 -18.97 -1.49
CA LYS A 31 25.16 -18.28 -2.78
C LYS A 31 25.23 -16.76 -2.66
N GLY A 32 25.44 -16.21 -1.45
CA GLY A 32 25.43 -14.77 -1.19
C GLY A 32 24.02 -14.18 -0.95
N ASP A 33 22.97 -15.01 -0.87
CA ASP A 33 21.63 -14.51 -0.57
C ASP A 33 21.48 -14.25 0.92
N ILE A 34 20.85 -13.12 1.28
CA ILE A 34 20.55 -12.78 2.66
C ILE A 34 19.35 -13.60 3.12
N LEU A 35 19.58 -14.46 4.10
CA LEU A 35 18.58 -15.33 4.71
C LEU A 35 17.74 -14.59 5.75
N TYR A 36 18.40 -13.77 6.57
CA TYR A 36 17.80 -13.09 7.71
C TYR A 36 18.53 -11.78 8.03
N VAL A 37 17.78 -10.78 8.48
CA VAL A 37 18.27 -9.52 9.02
C VAL A 37 17.67 -9.36 10.41
N GLY A 38 18.50 -9.02 11.41
CA GLY A 38 18.02 -8.80 12.76
C GLY A 38 18.74 -7.66 13.46
N LYS A 39 18.02 -6.91 14.29
CA LYS A 39 18.59 -5.87 15.16
C LYS A 39 19.08 -6.42 16.50
N ALA A 40 19.99 -5.70 17.11
CA ALA A 40 20.41 -5.95 18.48
C ALA A 40 20.72 -4.64 19.21
N LYS A 41 20.38 -4.54 20.49
CA LYS A 41 20.89 -3.51 21.41
C LYS A 41 22.35 -3.77 21.77
N ASN A 42 22.72 -5.06 21.85
CA ASN A 42 24.07 -5.55 22.05
C ASN A 42 24.27 -6.75 21.12
N LEU A 43 25.07 -6.57 20.07
CA LEU A 43 25.27 -7.55 19.02
C LEU A 43 25.82 -8.90 19.56
N PRO A 44 26.91 -8.94 20.34
CA PRO A 44 27.41 -10.20 20.88
C PRO A 44 26.38 -10.97 21.74
N ASN A 45 25.65 -10.27 22.61
CA ASN A 45 24.66 -10.93 23.49
C ASN A 45 23.52 -11.54 22.65
N ARG A 46 23.04 -10.83 21.60
CA ARG A 46 22.00 -11.34 20.71
C ARG A 46 22.46 -12.55 19.92
N LEU A 47 23.68 -12.52 19.42
CA LEU A 47 24.25 -13.62 18.63
C LEU A 47 24.60 -14.83 19.44
N LYS A 48 25.03 -14.64 20.71
CA LYS A 48 25.23 -15.74 21.66
C LYS A 48 24.00 -16.61 21.88
N ASN A 49 22.80 -15.98 21.86
CA ASN A 49 21.54 -16.73 22.04
C ASN A 49 21.34 -17.79 20.95
N TYR A 50 21.77 -17.54 19.71
CA TYR A 50 21.70 -18.53 18.61
C TYR A 50 22.66 -19.71 18.84
N VAL A 51 23.70 -19.51 19.60
CA VAL A 51 24.72 -20.54 19.85
C VAL A 51 24.41 -21.35 21.12
N SER A 52 23.88 -20.69 22.16
CA SER A 52 23.70 -21.26 23.49
C SER A 52 22.38 -22.01 23.67
N GLU A 53 21.35 -21.66 22.96
CA GLU A 53 20.05 -22.35 23.04
C GLU A 53 20.15 -23.75 22.46
N LYS A 54 19.82 -24.76 23.26
CA LYS A 54 19.83 -26.17 22.82
C LYS A 54 18.62 -26.51 21.94
N ASN A 55 17.49 -25.84 22.14
CA ASN A 55 16.26 -26.08 21.41
C ASN A 55 15.75 -24.79 20.76
N HIS A 56 16.13 -24.56 19.51
CA HIS A 56 15.54 -23.51 18.71
C HIS A 56 14.24 -23.97 18.06
N ILE A 57 13.34 -23.01 17.80
CA ILE A 57 12.19 -23.24 16.93
C ILE A 57 12.71 -23.74 15.57
N ILE A 58 12.03 -24.70 14.95
CA ILE A 58 12.38 -25.36 13.67
C ILE A 58 12.83 -24.36 12.60
N ARG A 59 12.21 -23.18 12.56
CA ARG A 59 12.57 -22.11 11.64
C ARG A 59 13.99 -21.57 11.87
N THR A 60 14.35 -21.33 13.13
CA THR A 60 15.69 -20.84 13.49
C THR A 60 16.74 -21.90 13.16
N GLU A 61 16.46 -23.16 13.39
CA GLU A 61 17.34 -24.25 13.00
C GLU A 61 17.55 -24.33 11.49
N ARG A 62 16.48 -24.22 10.71
CA ARG A 62 16.55 -24.16 9.23
C ARG A 62 17.31 -22.92 8.73
N MET A 63 17.23 -21.80 9.43
CA MET A 63 18.00 -20.61 9.10
C MET A 63 19.48 -20.83 9.38
N LEU A 64 19.82 -21.33 10.58
CA LEU A 64 21.20 -21.63 10.98
C LEU A 64 21.85 -22.67 10.09
N SER A 65 21.14 -23.74 9.71
CA SER A 65 21.67 -24.77 8.81
C SER A 65 22.04 -24.28 7.41
N GLN A 66 21.49 -23.14 6.97
CA GLN A 66 21.76 -22.50 5.68
C GLN A 66 22.74 -21.32 5.80
N THR A 67 23.10 -20.91 7.01
CA THR A 67 23.96 -19.74 7.26
C THR A 67 25.42 -20.11 7.02
N PHE A 68 26.04 -19.48 6.03
CA PHE A 68 27.43 -19.66 5.66
C PHE A 68 28.31 -18.47 6.05
N LYS A 69 27.74 -17.27 6.13
CA LYS A 69 28.44 -16.02 6.47
C LYS A 69 27.57 -15.15 7.37
N LEU A 70 28.21 -14.47 8.33
CA LEU A 70 27.61 -13.46 9.18
C LEU A 70 28.23 -12.10 8.82
N GLU A 71 27.38 -11.09 8.58
CA GLU A 71 27.83 -9.70 8.43
C GLU A 71 27.14 -8.84 9.48
N VAL A 72 27.90 -7.91 10.04
CA VAL A 72 27.45 -7.01 11.11
C VAL A 72 27.65 -5.56 10.70
N THR A 73 26.71 -4.70 11.03
CA THR A 73 26.78 -3.26 10.87
C THR A 73 26.42 -2.61 12.18
N THR A 74 27.35 -1.86 12.78
CA THR A 74 27.11 -1.12 14.03
C THR A 74 26.34 0.17 13.77
N THR A 75 25.58 0.62 14.75
CA THR A 75 24.81 1.88 14.72
C THR A 75 25.09 2.67 16.00
N ALA A 76 24.82 3.98 15.99
CA ALA A 76 25.02 4.81 17.16
C ALA A 76 24.05 4.50 18.31
N ASN A 77 22.83 4.04 17.98
CA ASN A 77 21.79 3.71 18.96
C ASN A 77 20.82 2.63 18.45
N GLU A 78 19.95 2.14 19.33
CA GLU A 78 18.99 1.08 19.02
C GLU A 78 17.88 1.52 18.04
N SER A 79 17.49 2.79 18.05
CA SER A 79 16.52 3.35 17.10
C SER A 79 17.05 3.33 15.67
N GLU A 80 18.33 3.67 15.48
CA GLU A 80 19.00 3.54 14.18
C GLU A 80 19.12 2.08 13.73
N ALA A 81 19.43 1.17 14.64
CA ALA A 81 19.44 -0.26 14.36
C ALA A 81 18.06 -0.75 13.87
N LEU A 82 16.98 -0.29 14.50
CA LEU A 82 15.60 -0.63 14.11
C LEU A 82 15.24 -0.12 12.74
N LEU A 83 15.60 1.14 12.41
CA LEU A 83 15.38 1.72 11.09
C LEU A 83 16.20 1.00 10.00
N LEU A 84 17.47 0.72 10.29
CA LEU A 84 18.36 0.01 9.38
C LEU A 84 17.87 -1.41 9.11
N GLU A 85 17.41 -2.13 10.13
CA GLU A 85 16.79 -3.46 10.01
C GLU A 85 15.59 -3.41 9.05
N ALA A 86 14.64 -2.49 9.26
CA ALA A 86 13.46 -2.33 8.42
C ALA A 86 13.84 -2.04 6.96
N ASN A 87 14.80 -1.14 6.73
CA ASN A 87 15.29 -0.78 5.40
C ASN A 87 15.94 -1.98 4.68
N LEU A 88 16.77 -2.74 5.39
CA LEU A 88 17.44 -3.93 4.82
C LEU A 88 16.44 -5.05 4.52
N ILE A 89 15.46 -5.29 5.40
CA ILE A 89 14.38 -6.26 5.17
C ILE A 89 13.60 -5.89 3.90
N LYS A 90 13.27 -4.63 3.73
CA LYS A 90 12.55 -4.13 2.55
C LYS A 90 13.36 -4.26 1.26
N LYS A 91 14.65 -3.91 1.33
CA LYS A 91 15.58 -3.96 0.19
C LYS A 91 15.84 -5.39 -0.28
N PHE A 92 16.17 -6.29 0.65
CA PHE A 92 16.64 -7.64 0.32
C PHE A 92 15.56 -8.71 0.40
N LYS A 93 14.44 -8.45 1.11
CA LYS A 93 13.32 -9.39 1.28
C LYS A 93 13.75 -10.77 1.74
N PRO A 94 14.49 -10.88 2.85
CA PRO A 94 15.08 -12.14 3.29
C PRO A 94 14.01 -13.20 3.57
N LYS A 95 14.34 -14.46 3.27
CA LYS A 95 13.40 -15.59 3.38
C LYS A 95 12.85 -15.78 4.80
N PHE A 96 13.68 -15.54 5.81
CA PHE A 96 13.36 -15.76 7.21
C PHE A 96 12.94 -14.50 7.97
N ASN A 97 12.62 -13.38 7.31
CA ASN A 97 12.00 -12.21 7.93
C ASN A 97 10.50 -12.13 7.63
N ILE A 98 9.81 -11.36 8.46
CA ILE A 98 8.44 -10.93 8.17
C ILE A 98 8.50 -9.90 7.04
N LEU A 99 7.71 -10.08 5.99
CA LEU A 99 7.74 -9.23 4.80
C LEU A 99 6.38 -8.61 4.52
N LEU A 100 6.34 -7.30 4.38
CA LEU A 100 5.19 -6.57 3.85
C LEU A 100 5.25 -6.59 2.31
N LYS A 101 4.35 -7.36 1.67
CA LYS A 101 4.36 -7.55 0.21
C LYS A 101 3.87 -6.32 -0.58
N ASP A 102 2.91 -5.56 -0.06
CA ASP A 102 2.24 -4.46 -0.75
C ASP A 102 2.64 -3.11 -0.18
N ASP A 103 3.71 -2.54 -0.72
CA ASP A 103 4.24 -1.23 -0.32
C ASP A 103 4.06 -0.18 -1.42
N LYS A 104 2.84 -0.07 -1.94
CA LYS A 104 2.49 1.01 -2.87
C LYS A 104 2.29 2.32 -2.10
N SER A 105 2.80 3.43 -2.67
CA SER A 105 2.51 4.75 -2.16
C SER A 105 1.01 5.03 -2.16
N PHE A 106 0.52 5.63 -1.09
CA PHE A 106 -0.87 6.05 -1.01
C PHE A 106 -1.17 7.22 -1.94
N PRO A 107 -2.38 7.32 -2.47
CA PRO A 107 -2.84 8.53 -3.13
C PRO A 107 -3.11 9.63 -2.10
N PHE A 108 -2.83 10.85 -2.52
CA PHE A 108 -3.16 12.10 -1.84
C PHE A 108 -4.06 12.94 -2.74
N ILE A 109 -4.83 13.82 -2.16
CA ILE A 109 -5.43 14.95 -2.85
C ILE A 109 -4.43 16.09 -2.75
N PHE A 110 -4.10 16.68 -3.87
CA PHE A 110 -3.23 17.83 -3.99
C PHE A 110 -4.05 19.04 -4.44
N ILE A 111 -3.89 20.17 -3.73
CA ILE A 111 -4.45 21.47 -4.09
C ILE A 111 -3.27 22.41 -4.27
N SER A 112 -3.07 22.93 -5.49
CA SER A 112 -1.97 23.83 -5.78
C SER A 112 -2.15 25.17 -5.05
N HIS A 113 -1.04 25.81 -4.63
CA HIS A 113 -1.07 27.06 -3.85
C HIS A 113 -0.67 28.28 -4.67
N LYS A 114 0.40 28.18 -5.48
CA LYS A 114 0.95 29.32 -6.24
C LYS A 114 0.13 29.71 -7.46
N ASP A 115 -0.76 28.86 -7.89
CA ASP A 115 -1.55 29.15 -9.09
C ASP A 115 -2.60 30.22 -8.82
N GLN A 116 -2.78 31.12 -9.77
CA GLN A 116 -3.85 32.11 -9.72
C GLN A 116 -5.25 31.45 -9.56
N TRP A 117 -5.38 30.27 -10.15
CA TRP A 117 -6.57 29.43 -10.13
C TRP A 117 -6.18 28.01 -9.62
N PRO A 118 -6.12 27.77 -8.30
CA PRO A 118 -5.70 26.48 -7.75
C PRO A 118 -6.47 25.30 -8.33
N GLN A 119 -5.73 24.22 -8.63
CA GLN A 119 -6.26 22.99 -9.18
C GLN A 119 -6.35 21.91 -8.11
N VAL A 120 -7.40 21.09 -8.14
CA VAL A 120 -7.52 19.89 -7.29
C VAL A 120 -7.21 18.65 -8.10
N THR A 121 -6.19 17.89 -7.68
CA THR A 121 -5.75 16.68 -8.39
C THR A 121 -5.43 15.54 -7.43
N LYS A 122 -5.35 14.33 -7.99
CA LYS A 122 -4.81 13.18 -7.27
C LYS A 122 -3.29 13.11 -7.45
N HIS A 123 -2.57 12.99 -6.35
CA HIS A 123 -1.12 12.86 -6.33
C HIS A 123 -0.67 11.53 -5.75
N ARG A 124 0.45 11.00 -6.25
CA ARG A 124 1.16 9.85 -5.69
C ARG A 124 2.66 10.09 -5.77
N GLY A 125 3.38 9.59 -4.79
CA GLY A 125 4.84 9.69 -4.73
C GLY A 125 5.33 10.79 -3.81
N LYS A 126 6.47 11.39 -4.14
CA LYS A 126 7.07 12.47 -3.34
C LYS A 126 6.19 13.71 -3.37
N LYS A 127 6.11 14.41 -2.24
CA LYS A 127 5.39 15.67 -2.08
C LYS A 127 6.32 16.84 -2.47
N ASP A 128 6.66 16.92 -3.74
CA ASP A 128 7.62 17.87 -4.31
C ASP A 128 7.00 19.15 -4.90
N LYS A 129 5.68 19.14 -5.07
CA LYS A 129 4.92 20.28 -5.60
C LYS A 129 4.52 21.23 -4.47
N ASP A 130 4.59 22.53 -4.75
CA ASP A 130 4.13 23.56 -3.82
C ASP A 130 2.61 23.61 -3.76
N GLY A 131 2.07 23.29 -2.57
CA GLY A 131 0.63 23.22 -2.33
C GLY A 131 0.27 22.33 -1.14
N PHE A 132 -1.02 22.12 -1.00
CA PHE A 132 -1.58 21.35 0.13
C PHE A 132 -1.80 19.89 -0.26
N TYR A 133 -1.31 18.98 0.58
CA TYR A 133 -1.46 17.55 0.41
C TYR A 133 -2.35 16.97 1.51
N PHE A 134 -3.48 16.42 1.13
CA PHE A 134 -4.44 15.77 2.03
C PHE A 134 -4.42 14.27 1.80
N GLY A 135 -4.23 13.49 2.84
CA GLY A 135 -4.09 12.03 2.78
C GLY A 135 -3.29 11.51 3.98
N PRO A 136 -2.93 10.24 3.99
CA PRO A 136 -3.10 9.27 2.89
C PRO A 136 -4.52 8.73 2.74
N PHE A 137 -4.97 8.51 1.50
CA PHE A 137 -6.22 7.80 1.23
C PHE A 137 -5.95 6.31 1.06
N ALA A 138 -6.85 5.47 1.55
CA ALA A 138 -6.72 4.02 1.46
C ALA A 138 -6.64 3.48 0.01
N SER A 139 -7.32 4.14 -0.92
CA SER A 139 -7.36 3.73 -2.32
C SER A 139 -7.47 4.92 -3.28
N ALA A 140 -7.12 4.67 -4.56
CA ALA A 140 -7.35 5.65 -5.62
C ALA A 140 -8.85 5.96 -5.80
N GLY A 141 -9.72 4.99 -5.56
CA GLY A 141 -11.17 5.16 -5.59
C GLY A 141 -11.64 6.15 -4.53
N SER A 142 -11.18 6.02 -3.28
CA SER A 142 -11.50 6.94 -2.19
C SER A 142 -11.03 8.36 -2.48
N ALA A 143 -9.80 8.54 -2.99
CA ALA A 143 -9.31 9.85 -3.37
C ALA A 143 -10.12 10.48 -4.52
N ASN A 144 -10.42 9.71 -5.56
CA ASN A 144 -11.25 10.19 -6.69
C ASN A 144 -12.67 10.54 -6.24
N TRP A 145 -13.25 9.76 -5.33
CA TRP A 145 -14.57 10.05 -4.77
C TRP A 145 -14.56 11.39 -4.02
N THR A 146 -13.56 11.59 -3.17
CA THR A 146 -13.40 12.86 -2.43
C THR A 146 -13.19 14.05 -3.37
N ILE A 147 -12.38 13.93 -4.43
CA ILE A 147 -12.21 14.97 -5.45
C ILE A 147 -13.56 15.32 -6.12
N LYS A 148 -14.35 14.30 -6.51
CA LYS A 148 -15.68 14.51 -7.08
C LYS A 148 -16.63 15.24 -6.12
N MET A 149 -16.49 14.95 -4.82
CA MET A 149 -17.27 15.64 -3.79
C MET A 149 -16.85 17.10 -3.61
N LEU A 150 -15.53 17.37 -3.56
CA LEU A 150 -15.01 18.74 -3.51
C LEU A 150 -15.46 19.56 -4.72
N GLN A 151 -15.44 18.97 -5.92
CA GLN A 151 -15.99 19.60 -7.12
C GLN A 151 -17.48 19.96 -6.97
N LYS A 152 -18.28 19.02 -6.43
CA LYS A 152 -19.73 19.24 -6.29
C LYS A 152 -20.06 20.33 -5.27
N ILE A 153 -19.29 20.45 -4.21
CA ILE A 153 -19.54 21.40 -3.11
C ILE A 153 -18.92 22.76 -3.40
N PHE A 154 -17.65 22.80 -3.84
CA PHE A 154 -16.84 24.01 -3.95
C PHE A 154 -16.61 24.46 -5.40
N LEU A 155 -17.10 23.71 -6.38
CA LEU A 155 -17.02 24.00 -7.83
C LEU A 155 -15.58 24.22 -8.35
N LEU A 156 -14.63 23.48 -7.82
CA LEU A 156 -13.21 23.63 -8.12
C LEU A 156 -12.83 22.99 -9.47
N ARG A 157 -11.87 23.61 -10.16
CA ARG A 157 -11.33 23.05 -11.39
C ARG A 157 -10.43 21.82 -11.15
N VAL A 158 -10.42 20.91 -12.11
CA VAL A 158 -9.55 19.71 -12.12
C VAL A 158 -8.74 19.60 -13.41
N CYS A 159 -9.00 20.45 -14.40
CA CYS A 159 -8.27 20.46 -15.67
C CYS A 159 -6.82 20.93 -15.45
N ASP A 160 -5.91 20.39 -16.26
CA ASP A 160 -4.51 20.80 -16.32
C ASP A 160 -4.35 22.21 -16.87
N GLU A 161 -3.16 22.81 -16.69
CA GLU A 161 -2.84 24.17 -17.11
C GLU A 161 -2.96 24.38 -18.63
N ALA A 162 -2.57 23.38 -19.42
CA ALA A 162 -2.66 23.48 -20.88
C ALA A 162 -4.13 23.55 -21.34
N THR A 163 -4.96 22.66 -20.80
CA THR A 163 -6.40 22.69 -21.04
C THR A 163 -7.04 23.97 -20.54
N PHE A 164 -6.64 24.47 -19.37
CA PHE A 164 -7.18 25.70 -18.77
C PHE A 164 -6.92 26.92 -19.65
N LYS A 165 -5.68 27.13 -20.07
CA LYS A 165 -5.25 28.31 -20.84
C LYS A 165 -5.84 28.35 -22.27
N ASN A 166 -6.08 27.18 -22.87
CA ASN A 166 -6.56 27.06 -24.25
C ASN A 166 -8.08 27.09 -24.37
N ARG A 167 -8.82 27.20 -23.27
CA ARG A 167 -10.29 27.20 -23.29
C ARG A 167 -10.85 28.54 -23.68
N LYS A 168 -11.77 28.54 -24.69
CA LYS A 168 -12.54 29.70 -25.12
C LYS A 168 -14.03 29.62 -24.73
N ARG A 169 -14.51 28.46 -24.26
CA ARG A 169 -15.88 28.22 -23.79
C ARG A 169 -15.89 27.29 -22.60
N PRO A 170 -16.91 27.40 -21.71
CA PRO A 170 -17.00 26.51 -20.53
C PRO A 170 -17.15 25.06 -20.98
N CYS A 171 -16.60 24.14 -20.20
CA CYS A 171 -16.71 22.71 -20.42
C CYS A 171 -17.96 22.12 -19.75
N ILE A 172 -18.22 20.85 -20.03
CA ILE A 172 -19.36 20.11 -19.47
C ILE A 172 -19.42 20.18 -17.93
N LEU A 173 -18.27 20.28 -17.24
CA LEU A 173 -18.25 20.40 -15.78
C LEU A 173 -18.93 21.66 -15.25
N TYR A 174 -18.90 22.75 -16.00
CA TYR A 174 -19.68 23.95 -15.66
C TYR A 174 -21.18 23.69 -15.84
N GLN A 175 -21.56 23.12 -16.95
CA GLN A 175 -22.97 22.85 -17.25
C GLN A 175 -23.61 21.90 -16.22
N ILE A 176 -22.86 20.88 -15.76
CA ILE A 176 -23.31 19.94 -14.72
C ILE A 176 -23.05 20.45 -13.29
N LYS A 177 -22.76 21.75 -13.11
CA LYS A 177 -22.52 22.40 -11.81
C LYS A 177 -21.44 21.74 -10.96
N ARG A 178 -20.30 21.42 -11.57
CA ARG A 178 -19.12 20.85 -10.91
C ARG A 178 -17.84 21.67 -11.05
N CYS A 179 -17.94 22.82 -11.72
CA CYS A 179 -16.85 23.77 -11.88
C CYS A 179 -17.45 25.16 -12.08
N SER A 180 -16.84 26.18 -11.50
CA SER A 180 -17.24 27.58 -11.65
C SER A 180 -16.75 28.25 -12.95
N ALA A 181 -16.07 27.49 -13.83
CA ALA A 181 -15.53 27.94 -15.12
C ALA A 181 -14.58 29.15 -15.02
N PRO A 182 -13.57 29.16 -14.16
CA PRO A 182 -12.61 30.25 -14.07
C PRO A 182 -11.79 30.45 -15.36
N CYS A 183 -11.71 29.43 -16.22
CA CYS A 183 -11.01 29.47 -17.51
C CYS A 183 -11.63 30.45 -18.54
N VAL A 184 -12.90 30.83 -18.35
CA VAL A 184 -13.63 31.77 -19.22
C VAL A 184 -14.19 32.98 -18.46
N GLY A 185 -13.70 33.21 -17.22
CA GLY A 185 -14.04 34.38 -16.43
C GLY A 185 -15.44 34.39 -15.82
N TYR A 186 -16.09 33.23 -15.65
CA TYR A 186 -17.44 33.15 -15.05
C TYR A 186 -17.46 33.23 -13.51
N ILE A 187 -16.29 33.31 -12.89
CA ILE A 187 -16.11 33.57 -11.46
C ILE A 187 -14.96 34.54 -11.26
N GLU A 188 -15.10 35.42 -10.28
CA GLU A 188 -14.02 36.32 -9.89
C GLU A 188 -12.93 35.60 -9.10
N LYS A 189 -11.71 36.11 -9.17
CA LYS A 189 -10.53 35.54 -8.52
C LYS A 189 -10.70 35.36 -7.03
N ASN A 190 -11.26 36.36 -6.35
CA ASN A 190 -11.46 36.33 -4.89
C ASN A 190 -12.50 35.28 -4.48
N ASP A 191 -13.60 35.16 -5.23
CA ASP A 191 -14.65 34.17 -4.97
C ASP A 191 -14.15 32.74 -5.18
N TYR A 192 -13.30 32.56 -6.22
CA TYR A 192 -12.67 31.25 -6.44
C TYR A 192 -11.69 30.90 -5.32
N LYS A 193 -10.89 31.88 -4.87
CA LYS A 193 -9.96 31.71 -3.77
C LYS A 193 -10.69 31.32 -2.46
N ASN A 194 -11.79 31.99 -2.15
CA ASN A 194 -12.63 31.64 -1.01
C ASN A 194 -13.16 30.20 -1.11
N SER A 195 -13.59 29.77 -2.30
CA SER A 195 -14.03 28.39 -2.55
C SER A 195 -12.91 27.35 -2.33
N VAL A 196 -11.66 27.71 -2.68
CA VAL A 196 -10.47 26.87 -2.43
C VAL A 196 -10.16 26.80 -0.94
N GLU A 197 -10.19 27.91 -0.23
CA GLU A 197 -9.97 27.98 1.22
C GLU A 197 -11.01 27.16 1.99
N ASP A 198 -12.28 27.28 1.62
CA ASP A 198 -13.37 26.47 2.18
C ASP A 198 -13.14 24.97 1.94
N ALA A 199 -12.68 24.59 0.75
CA ALA A 199 -12.34 23.20 0.44
C ALA A 199 -11.17 22.68 1.28
N ILE A 200 -10.13 23.49 1.48
CA ILE A 200 -8.98 23.16 2.35
C ILE A 200 -9.45 22.97 3.79
N GLN A 201 -10.27 23.88 4.31
CA GLN A 201 -10.83 23.79 5.67
C GLN A 201 -11.71 22.54 5.82
N PHE A 202 -12.53 22.23 4.82
CA PHE A 202 -13.37 21.04 4.81
C PHE A 202 -12.55 19.74 4.91
N VAL A 203 -11.53 19.59 4.08
CA VAL A 203 -10.68 18.40 4.10
C VAL A 203 -9.83 18.33 5.37
N SER A 204 -9.54 19.49 5.99
CA SER A 204 -8.87 19.58 7.29
C SER A 204 -9.79 19.28 8.49
N GLY A 205 -11.10 19.02 8.25
CA GLY A 205 -12.06 18.63 9.29
C GLY A 205 -12.86 19.75 9.95
N LYS A 206 -12.79 20.97 9.42
CA LYS A 206 -13.57 22.14 9.91
C LYS A 206 -14.94 22.27 9.23
N SER A 207 -15.58 21.14 8.96
CA SER A 207 -16.83 21.10 8.18
C SER A 207 -18.02 21.83 8.83
N ARG A 208 -18.07 21.94 10.17
CA ARG A 208 -19.15 22.65 10.86
C ARG A 208 -19.08 24.17 10.67
N ASP A 209 -17.88 24.73 10.64
CA ASP A 209 -17.69 26.17 10.46
C ASP A 209 -18.07 26.59 9.04
N ILE A 210 -17.72 25.76 8.05
CA ILE A 210 -18.11 25.96 6.66
C ILE A 210 -19.63 25.90 6.51
N GLN A 211 -20.29 24.91 7.15
CA GLN A 211 -21.75 24.80 7.08
C GLN A 211 -22.44 26.02 7.65
N LYS A 212 -21.98 26.53 8.80
CA LYS A 212 -22.52 27.79 9.41
C LYS A 212 -22.33 28.96 8.46
N ASN A 213 -21.15 29.11 7.86
CA ASN A 213 -20.86 30.20 6.93
C ASN A 213 -21.74 30.11 5.66
N LEU A 214 -21.89 28.93 5.07
CA LEU A 214 -22.77 28.74 3.91
C LEU A 214 -24.25 28.97 4.27
N SER A 215 -24.71 28.62 5.47
CA SER A 215 -26.07 28.89 5.94
C SER A 215 -26.31 30.37 6.03
N LYS A 216 -25.38 31.14 6.64
CA LYS A 216 -25.48 32.59 6.70
C LYS A 216 -25.51 33.23 5.31
N GLN A 217 -24.62 32.83 4.42
CA GLN A 217 -24.61 33.33 3.02
C GLN A 217 -25.92 33.01 2.30
N MET A 218 -26.53 31.84 2.56
CA MET A 218 -27.81 31.46 1.99
C MET A 218 -28.95 32.36 2.49
N GLU A 219 -28.97 32.64 3.79
CA GLU A 219 -29.93 33.55 4.42
C GLU A 219 -29.77 34.95 3.86
N ASP A 220 -28.55 35.52 3.86
CA ASP A 220 -28.24 36.83 3.27
C ASP A 220 -28.67 36.96 1.79
N ALA A 221 -28.47 35.89 0.99
CA ALA A 221 -28.89 35.85 -0.41
C ALA A 221 -30.43 35.81 -0.55
N SER A 222 -31.11 35.10 0.34
CA SER A 222 -32.57 35.04 0.41
C SER A 222 -33.18 36.38 0.79
N GLU A 223 -32.62 37.05 1.79
CA GLU A 223 -33.07 38.40 2.21
C GLU A 223 -32.93 39.44 1.08
N LYS A 224 -31.85 39.28 0.26
CA LYS A 224 -31.62 40.12 -0.93
C LYS A 224 -32.42 39.66 -2.15
N LEU A 225 -33.39 38.77 -2.00
CA LEU A 225 -34.24 38.22 -3.05
C LEU A 225 -33.44 37.53 -4.18
N ASN A 226 -32.15 37.14 -3.93
CA ASN A 226 -31.33 36.41 -4.88
C ASN A 226 -31.55 34.90 -4.70
N PHE A 227 -32.71 34.42 -5.12
CA PHE A 227 -33.14 33.02 -4.93
C PHE A 227 -32.29 32.00 -5.69
N GLU A 228 -31.69 32.36 -6.82
CA GLU A 228 -30.77 31.48 -7.54
C GLU A 228 -29.51 31.18 -6.70
N LYS A 229 -28.90 32.23 -6.14
CA LYS A 229 -27.74 32.08 -5.28
C LYS A 229 -28.10 31.30 -4.00
N ALA A 230 -29.23 31.61 -3.39
CA ALA A 230 -29.73 30.89 -2.20
C ALA A 230 -29.95 29.40 -2.50
N SER A 231 -30.53 29.05 -3.65
CA SER A 231 -30.73 27.67 -4.06
C SER A 231 -29.41 26.91 -4.25
N ILE A 232 -28.41 27.52 -4.88
CA ILE A 232 -27.08 26.95 -5.05
C ILE A 232 -26.42 26.66 -3.67
N LEU A 233 -26.51 27.61 -2.74
CA LEU A 233 -25.95 27.47 -1.38
C LEU A 233 -26.68 26.37 -0.59
N ARG A 234 -28.01 26.29 -0.68
CA ARG A 234 -28.82 25.21 -0.11
C ARG A 234 -28.36 23.85 -0.62
N ASP A 235 -28.16 23.69 -1.89
CA ASP A 235 -27.74 22.41 -2.50
C ASP A 235 -26.32 22.01 -2.11
N ARG A 236 -25.42 23.00 -1.89
CA ARG A 236 -24.09 22.78 -1.28
C ARG A 236 -24.20 22.28 0.16
N ILE A 237 -25.04 22.95 0.99
CA ILE A 237 -25.28 22.53 2.39
C ILE A 237 -25.86 21.12 2.45
N LYS A 238 -26.84 20.81 1.58
CA LYS A 238 -27.42 19.47 1.46
C LYS A 238 -26.36 18.42 1.10
N SER A 239 -25.45 18.74 0.20
CA SER A 239 -24.32 17.85 -0.17
C SER A 239 -23.35 17.65 0.99
N LEU A 240 -23.04 18.69 1.77
CA LEU A 240 -22.24 18.60 2.99
C LEU A 240 -22.91 17.69 4.04
N ASN A 241 -24.21 17.84 4.26
CA ASN A 241 -24.99 17.04 5.22
C ASN A 241 -24.99 15.54 4.87
N ILE A 242 -25.11 15.20 3.59
CA ILE A 242 -25.03 13.81 3.11
C ILE A 242 -23.66 13.21 3.45
N ILE A 243 -22.57 13.95 3.28
CA ILE A 243 -21.23 13.50 3.62
C ILE A 243 -21.07 13.30 5.11
N GLN A 244 -21.53 14.27 5.91
CA GLN A 244 -21.46 14.20 7.38
C GLN A 244 -22.32 13.04 7.93
N SER A 245 -23.47 12.76 7.34
CA SER A 245 -24.32 11.65 7.78
C SER A 245 -23.72 10.28 7.45
N SER A 246 -23.05 10.15 6.31
CA SER A 246 -22.32 8.92 5.97
C SER A 246 -21.05 8.70 6.81
N GLN A 247 -20.58 9.75 7.51
CA GLN A 247 -19.38 9.74 8.35
C GLN A 247 -19.68 9.59 9.87
N ARG A 248 -20.93 9.38 10.27
CA ARG A 248 -21.32 9.18 11.69
C ARG A 248 -20.66 8.00 12.39
N ILE A 249 -19.85 7.21 11.66
CA ILE A 249 -19.11 6.04 12.18
C ILE A 249 -17.89 6.44 13.03
N ASN A 250 -17.52 7.72 13.13
CA ASN A 250 -16.41 8.17 13.98
C ASN A 250 -16.87 8.49 15.43
N GLU A 251 -17.48 7.51 16.10
CA GLU A 251 -17.89 7.64 17.51
C GLU A 251 -16.69 7.94 18.45
N ALA A 252 -15.47 7.57 18.06
CA ALA A 252 -14.26 7.77 18.87
C ALA A 252 -13.65 9.18 18.75
N ASN A 253 -14.25 10.08 17.97
CA ASN A 253 -13.80 11.46 17.74
C ASN A 253 -12.29 11.56 17.39
N LEU A 254 -11.79 10.60 16.60
CA LEU A 254 -10.39 10.53 16.19
C LEU A 254 -10.09 11.63 15.17
N VAL A 255 -9.19 12.55 15.52
CA VAL A 255 -8.83 13.70 14.67
C VAL A 255 -7.79 13.31 13.64
N ASP A 256 -6.68 12.74 14.10
CA ASP A 256 -5.55 12.27 13.28
C ASP A 256 -5.00 11.00 13.90
N ALA A 257 -5.44 9.86 13.37
CA ALA A 257 -5.09 8.54 13.89
C ALA A 257 -5.13 7.46 12.82
N ASP A 258 -4.31 6.43 12.99
CA ASP A 258 -4.44 5.17 12.28
C ASP A 258 -4.90 4.09 13.27
N VAL A 259 -5.95 3.36 12.91
CA VAL A 259 -6.44 2.22 13.68
C VAL A 259 -6.03 0.95 12.97
N ILE A 260 -5.20 0.14 13.63
CA ILE A 260 -4.54 -1.02 13.03
C ILE A 260 -4.90 -2.26 13.82
N ALA A 261 -5.54 -3.23 13.18
CA ALA A 261 -5.90 -4.48 13.81
C ALA A 261 -5.36 -5.68 13.03
N ALA A 262 -4.77 -6.62 13.73
CA ALA A 262 -4.28 -7.88 13.19
C ALA A 262 -5.21 -9.02 13.58
N TYR A 263 -5.48 -9.90 12.61
CA TYR A 263 -6.15 -11.16 12.84
C TYR A 263 -5.37 -12.29 12.16
N LYS A 264 -5.11 -13.37 12.91
CA LYS A 264 -4.33 -14.52 12.46
C LYS A 264 -5.17 -15.78 12.53
N GLU A 265 -5.20 -16.55 11.45
CA GLU A 265 -5.87 -17.83 11.33
C GLU A 265 -5.15 -18.72 10.32
N SER A 266 -5.08 -20.02 10.59
CA SER A 266 -4.47 -21.01 9.70
C SER A 266 -3.06 -20.62 9.23
N GLY A 267 -2.23 -20.08 10.13
CA GLY A 267 -0.85 -19.67 9.85
C GLY A 267 -0.70 -18.45 8.94
N LYS A 268 -1.80 -17.75 8.60
CA LYS A 268 -1.79 -16.50 7.82
C LYS A 268 -2.34 -15.35 8.65
N THR A 269 -1.91 -14.13 8.33
CA THR A 269 -2.35 -12.93 9.05
C THR A 269 -2.86 -11.89 8.07
N CYS A 270 -3.98 -11.26 8.43
CA CYS A 270 -4.43 -10.02 7.83
C CYS A 270 -4.26 -8.88 8.84
N ILE A 271 -3.72 -7.76 8.38
CA ILE A 271 -3.65 -6.52 9.14
C ILE A 271 -4.50 -5.49 8.42
N GLN A 272 -5.53 -5.01 9.10
CA GLN A 272 -6.43 -3.99 8.61
C GLN A 272 -6.03 -2.63 9.17
N VAL A 273 -5.88 -1.63 8.30
CA VAL A 273 -5.54 -0.26 8.66
C VAL A 273 -6.70 0.65 8.27
N PHE A 274 -7.22 1.43 9.21
CA PHE A 274 -8.19 2.49 9.00
C PHE A 274 -7.52 3.85 9.18
N PHE A 275 -7.76 4.77 8.27
CA PHE A 275 -7.14 6.09 8.26
C PHE A 275 -8.14 7.14 8.71
N TYR A 276 -7.86 7.78 9.84
CA TYR A 276 -8.66 8.91 10.36
C TYR A 276 -7.85 10.20 10.22
N ARG A 277 -8.38 11.18 9.48
CA ARG A 277 -7.79 12.51 9.29
C ARG A 277 -8.90 13.55 9.36
N GLY A 278 -8.67 14.67 10.07
CA GLY A 278 -9.67 15.72 10.20
C GLY A 278 -11.01 15.23 10.75
N LYS A 279 -11.01 14.28 11.69
CA LYS A 279 -12.21 13.61 12.24
C LYS A 279 -13.00 12.76 11.24
N GLN A 280 -12.46 12.51 10.06
CA GLN A 280 -13.10 11.73 8.99
C GLN A 280 -12.37 10.41 8.76
N ASN A 281 -13.13 9.35 8.47
CA ASN A 281 -12.56 8.08 8.03
C ASN A 281 -12.28 8.14 6.51
N TRP A 282 -11.00 8.17 6.15
CA TRP A 282 -10.55 8.25 4.75
C TRP A 282 -10.37 6.87 4.09
N GLY A 283 -10.99 5.87 4.68
CA GLY A 283 -11.01 4.51 4.18
C GLY A 283 -10.12 3.57 4.96
N ASN A 284 -10.08 2.33 4.49
CA ASN A 284 -9.31 1.27 5.10
C ASN A 284 -8.62 0.41 4.04
N GLN A 285 -7.57 -0.31 4.45
CA GLN A 285 -6.85 -1.23 3.59
C GLN A 285 -6.39 -2.46 4.36
N ALA A 286 -6.56 -3.64 3.73
CA ALA A 286 -6.07 -4.91 4.24
C ALA A 286 -4.65 -5.19 3.71
N TYR A 287 -3.79 -5.69 4.60
CA TYR A 287 -2.43 -6.14 4.31
C TYR A 287 -2.26 -7.58 4.72
N PHE A 288 -1.51 -8.34 3.95
CA PHE A 288 -1.23 -9.75 4.19
C PHE A 288 0.29 -9.96 4.24
N PRO A 289 0.93 -9.68 5.39
CA PRO A 289 2.36 -9.87 5.54
C PRO A 289 2.71 -11.36 5.35
N LYS A 290 3.85 -11.62 4.71
CA LYS A 290 4.41 -12.95 4.61
C LYS A 290 5.25 -13.20 5.86
N HIS A 291 4.93 -14.23 6.60
CA HIS A 291 5.62 -14.63 7.82
C HIS A 291 5.54 -16.14 7.99
N ASP A 292 6.26 -16.66 8.97
CA ASP A 292 6.16 -18.07 9.36
C ASP A 292 4.84 -18.34 10.10
N PRO A 293 4.19 -19.49 9.87
CA PRO A 293 2.95 -19.85 10.59
C PRO A 293 3.03 -19.74 12.11
N ASP A 294 4.18 -20.03 12.70
CA ASP A 294 4.36 -20.09 14.17
C ASP A 294 4.66 -18.72 14.81
N GLN A 295 4.90 -17.65 14.01
CA GLN A 295 5.16 -16.32 14.56
C GLN A 295 3.95 -15.75 15.28
N ASN A 296 4.17 -15.10 16.42
CA ASN A 296 3.10 -14.48 17.19
C ASN A 296 2.67 -13.13 16.59
N ILE A 297 1.44 -12.71 16.90
CA ILE A 297 0.85 -11.45 16.39
C ILE A 297 1.66 -10.23 16.83
N SER A 298 2.24 -10.23 18.04
CA SER A 298 3.03 -9.12 18.56
C SER A 298 4.26 -8.82 17.70
N GLU A 299 4.98 -9.86 17.27
CA GLU A 299 6.15 -9.72 16.39
C GLU A 299 5.74 -9.30 14.96
N ILE A 300 4.65 -9.88 14.46
CA ILE A 300 4.12 -9.54 13.14
C ILE A 300 3.70 -8.08 13.10
N MET A 301 3.01 -7.58 14.13
CA MET A 301 2.55 -6.20 14.23
C MET A 301 3.72 -5.23 14.37
N SER A 302 4.74 -5.53 15.20
CA SER A 302 5.95 -4.71 15.36
C SER A 302 6.68 -4.54 14.02
N SER A 303 6.93 -5.65 13.32
CA SER A 303 7.58 -5.65 12.01
C SER A 303 6.75 -4.93 10.95
N PHE A 304 5.42 -5.09 11.01
CA PHE A 304 4.51 -4.40 10.11
C PHE A 304 4.57 -2.89 10.31
N LEU A 305 4.48 -2.39 11.52
CA LEU A 305 4.49 -0.95 11.82
C LEU A 305 5.76 -0.28 11.29
N MET A 306 6.92 -0.89 11.51
CA MET A 306 8.19 -0.33 11.05
C MET A 306 8.30 -0.31 9.52
N GLN A 307 7.92 -1.39 8.84
CA GLN A 307 7.93 -1.44 7.37
C GLN A 307 6.85 -0.56 6.77
N PHE A 308 5.68 -0.48 7.41
CA PHE A 308 4.54 0.32 6.93
C PHE A 308 4.84 1.82 6.98
N TYR A 309 5.40 2.29 8.09
CA TYR A 309 5.71 3.70 8.27
C TYR A 309 7.07 4.13 7.74
N GLU A 310 7.87 3.25 7.16
CA GLU A 310 9.18 3.63 6.58
C GLU A 310 9.08 4.80 5.60
N ASN A 311 8.13 4.73 4.65
CA ASN A 311 7.94 5.74 3.59
C ASN A 311 6.57 6.44 3.69
N LYS A 312 5.94 6.41 4.86
CA LYS A 312 4.63 7.01 5.10
C LYS A 312 4.71 7.96 6.28
N THR A 313 3.92 9.02 6.24
CA THR A 313 3.74 9.92 7.38
C THR A 313 2.99 9.20 8.50
N VAL A 314 3.50 9.34 9.72
CA VAL A 314 2.90 8.74 10.90
C VAL A 314 1.96 9.74 11.55
N PRO A 315 0.69 9.38 11.87
CA PRO A 315 -0.20 10.25 12.62
C PRO A 315 0.27 10.35 14.09
N LYS A 316 -0.20 11.37 14.78
CA LYS A 316 0.12 11.55 16.22
C LYS A 316 -0.34 10.36 17.08
N LEU A 317 -1.36 9.64 16.65
CA LEU A 317 -1.94 8.52 17.38
C LEU A 317 -2.06 7.28 16.47
N VAL A 318 -1.50 6.17 16.93
CA VAL A 318 -1.71 4.85 16.34
C VAL A 318 -2.43 3.98 17.36
N ILE A 319 -3.57 3.39 17.01
CA ILE A 319 -4.34 2.53 17.90
C ILE A 319 -4.29 1.10 17.37
N ILE A 320 -3.94 0.17 18.24
CA ILE A 320 -3.74 -1.25 17.88
C ILE A 320 -4.60 -2.18 18.73
N ASN A 321 -4.91 -3.39 18.22
CA ASN A 321 -5.73 -4.39 18.93
C ASN A 321 -4.93 -5.32 19.83
N SER A 322 -3.61 -5.34 19.70
CA SER A 322 -2.73 -6.24 20.48
C SER A 322 -1.49 -5.52 20.96
N ASP A 323 -0.96 -5.92 22.11
CA ASP A 323 0.32 -5.41 22.58
C ASP A 323 1.44 -5.82 21.63
N ILE A 324 2.44 -4.96 21.46
CA ILE A 324 3.57 -5.17 20.56
C ILE A 324 4.89 -5.23 21.33
N LYS A 325 5.83 -5.98 20.78
CA LYS A 325 7.20 -6.03 21.27
C LYS A 325 7.90 -4.71 20.98
N ASP A 326 8.73 -4.25 21.91
CA ASP A 326 9.54 -3.01 21.77
C ASP A 326 8.71 -1.74 21.51
N LYS A 327 7.47 -1.66 22.05
CA LYS A 327 6.55 -0.55 21.82
C LYS A 327 7.20 0.82 22.04
N LYS A 328 7.86 1.05 23.17
CA LYS A 328 8.51 2.33 23.50
C LYS A 328 9.59 2.69 22.46
N LEU A 329 10.40 1.73 22.03
CA LEU A 329 11.42 1.95 21.03
C LEU A 329 10.82 2.33 19.67
N ILE A 330 9.70 1.72 19.28
CA ILE A 330 8.99 2.04 18.05
C ILE A 330 8.40 3.46 18.13
N GLU A 331 7.77 3.83 19.26
CA GLU A 331 7.25 5.20 19.49
C GLU A 331 8.37 6.25 19.40
N GLU A 332 9.49 6.04 20.06
CA GLU A 332 10.67 6.93 20.01
C GLU A 332 11.24 7.04 18.60
N THR A 333 11.38 5.91 17.91
CA THR A 333 11.94 5.86 16.55
C THR A 333 11.06 6.61 15.56
N LEU A 334 9.74 6.38 15.60
CA LEU A 334 8.77 7.06 14.73
C LEU A 334 8.64 8.54 15.08
N SER A 335 8.71 8.90 16.38
CA SER A 335 8.69 10.30 16.83
C SER A 335 9.91 11.09 16.33
N LYS A 336 11.11 10.50 16.41
CA LYS A 336 12.33 11.11 15.87
C LYS A 336 12.25 11.29 14.34
N LYS A 337 11.70 10.31 13.63
CA LYS A 337 11.52 10.38 12.18
C LYS A 337 10.59 11.52 11.75
N GLU A 338 9.47 11.71 12.42
CA GLU A 338 8.46 12.73 12.06
C GLU A 338 8.70 14.10 12.70
N GLY A 339 9.59 14.19 13.68
CA GLY A 339 9.84 15.42 14.44
C GLY A 339 8.71 15.80 15.41
N ASN A 340 7.78 14.88 15.69
CA ASN A 340 6.62 15.07 16.57
C ASN A 340 6.42 13.86 17.48
N THR A 341 5.80 14.07 18.65
CA THR A 341 5.47 12.96 19.57
C THR A 341 4.39 12.06 18.96
N ILE A 342 4.71 10.78 18.80
CA ILE A 342 3.81 9.73 18.32
C ILE A 342 3.49 8.80 19.48
N SER A 343 2.21 8.48 19.65
CA SER A 343 1.73 7.54 20.66
C SER A 343 1.07 6.33 20.02
N ILE A 344 1.47 5.13 20.47
CA ILE A 344 0.87 3.86 20.06
C ILE A 344 0.04 3.33 21.24
N ASN A 345 -1.27 3.23 21.10
CA ASN A 345 -2.16 2.84 22.18
C ASN A 345 -2.90 1.53 21.87
N THR A 346 -2.92 0.62 22.85
CA THR A 346 -3.79 -0.57 22.80
C THR A 346 -5.12 -0.22 23.45
N ALA A 347 -6.21 -0.20 22.67
CA ALA A 347 -7.51 0.19 23.17
C ALA A 347 -8.33 -1.04 23.60
N LYS A 348 -8.51 -1.21 24.92
CA LYS A 348 -9.27 -2.33 25.52
C LYS A 348 -10.69 -1.95 25.95
N LYS A 349 -10.99 -0.64 26.13
CA LYS A 349 -12.29 -0.14 26.61
C LYS A 349 -12.71 1.17 25.91
N GLY A 350 -13.99 1.49 25.97
CA GLY A 350 -14.57 2.75 25.45
C GLY A 350 -14.73 2.79 23.92
N THR A 351 -14.97 3.99 23.40
CA THR A 351 -15.24 4.20 21.96
C THR A 351 -14.07 3.82 21.03
N LYS A 352 -12.82 4.00 21.49
CA LYS A 352 -11.64 3.57 20.74
C LYS A 352 -11.59 2.04 20.57
N ALA A 353 -12.00 1.29 21.60
CA ALA A 353 -12.08 -0.17 21.51
C ALA A 353 -13.12 -0.65 20.50
N LYS A 354 -14.26 0.04 20.38
CA LYS A 354 -15.28 -0.28 19.36
C LYS A 354 -14.70 -0.15 17.94
N VAL A 355 -13.93 0.91 17.66
CA VAL A 355 -13.30 1.11 16.35
C VAL A 355 -12.23 0.06 16.08
N VAL A 356 -11.45 -0.32 17.08
CA VAL A 356 -10.46 -1.41 16.98
C VAL A 356 -11.14 -2.76 16.72
N SER A 357 -12.24 -3.07 17.43
CA SER A 357 -13.03 -4.28 17.21
C SER A 357 -13.63 -4.33 15.80
N MET A 358 -14.10 -3.19 15.28
CA MET A 358 -14.54 -3.09 13.90
C MET A 358 -13.39 -3.37 12.91
N ALA A 359 -12.20 -2.83 13.17
CA ALA A 359 -11.02 -3.08 12.34
C ALA A 359 -10.60 -4.56 12.38
N GLU A 360 -10.67 -5.20 13.54
CA GLU A 360 -10.37 -6.62 13.73
C GLU A 360 -11.38 -7.51 12.99
N LYS A 361 -12.68 -7.20 13.07
CA LYS A 361 -13.72 -7.89 12.31
C LYS A 361 -13.46 -7.80 10.80
N ASN A 362 -13.09 -6.62 10.31
CA ASN A 362 -12.72 -6.45 8.89
C ASN A 362 -11.45 -7.22 8.51
N ALA A 363 -10.46 -7.31 9.42
CA ALA A 363 -9.27 -8.12 9.20
C ALA A 363 -9.64 -9.62 9.07
N LYS A 364 -10.51 -10.13 9.94
CA LYS A 364 -11.02 -11.49 9.90
C LYS A 364 -11.75 -11.78 8.60
N GLU A 365 -12.70 -10.96 8.21
CA GLU A 365 -13.48 -11.12 6.97
C GLU A 365 -12.58 -11.06 5.71
N SER A 366 -11.57 -10.17 5.71
CA SER A 366 -10.61 -10.07 4.61
C SER A 366 -9.70 -11.28 4.52
N LEU A 367 -9.29 -11.84 5.67
CA LEU A 367 -8.48 -13.05 5.72
C LEU A 367 -9.29 -14.25 5.22
N ASN A 368 -10.52 -14.40 5.69
CA ASN A 368 -11.41 -15.50 5.27
C ASN A 368 -11.65 -15.48 3.77
N ARG A 369 -11.93 -14.32 3.17
CA ARG A 369 -12.04 -14.19 1.71
C ARG A 369 -10.78 -14.67 1.01
N LYS A 370 -9.62 -14.21 1.47
CA LYS A 370 -8.34 -14.60 0.86
C LYS A 370 -8.02 -16.07 1.00
N LEU A 371 -8.34 -16.68 2.14
CA LEU A 371 -8.20 -18.13 2.36
C LEU A 371 -9.11 -18.90 1.41
N TYR A 372 -10.38 -18.48 1.31
CA TYR A 372 -11.35 -19.09 0.39
C TYR A 372 -10.89 -19.00 -1.08
N GLU A 373 -10.46 -17.82 -1.54
CA GLU A 373 -9.93 -17.62 -2.89
C GLU A 373 -8.71 -18.52 -3.16
N THR A 374 -7.79 -18.61 -2.19
CA THR A 374 -6.59 -19.45 -2.33
C THR A 374 -6.94 -20.93 -2.41
N ASN A 375 -7.89 -21.41 -1.59
CA ASN A 375 -8.33 -22.79 -1.60
C ASN A 375 -9.10 -23.12 -2.88
N ASN A 376 -9.97 -22.20 -3.34
CA ASN A 376 -10.69 -22.37 -4.60
C ASN A 376 -9.74 -22.45 -5.80
N ASN A 377 -8.74 -21.58 -5.87
CA ASN A 377 -7.72 -21.65 -6.93
C ASN A 377 -6.94 -22.96 -6.91
N LYS A 378 -6.62 -23.50 -5.73
CA LYS A 378 -5.97 -24.79 -5.59
C LYS A 378 -6.85 -25.93 -6.12
N ASN A 379 -8.12 -25.94 -5.74
CA ASN A 379 -9.09 -26.93 -6.22
C ASN A 379 -9.27 -26.85 -7.76
N LEU A 380 -9.27 -25.64 -8.32
CA LEU A 380 -9.30 -25.45 -9.79
C LEU A 380 -8.07 -26.06 -10.46
N PHE A 381 -6.88 -25.82 -9.92
CA PHE A 381 -5.65 -26.39 -10.46
C PHE A 381 -5.63 -27.94 -10.36
N GLU A 382 -6.08 -28.50 -9.26
CA GLU A 382 -6.25 -29.94 -9.09
C GLU A 382 -7.25 -30.50 -10.10
N GLY A 383 -8.38 -29.82 -10.34
CA GLY A 383 -9.37 -30.17 -11.35
C GLY A 383 -8.81 -30.18 -12.77
N VAL A 384 -8.03 -29.14 -13.12
CA VAL A 384 -7.34 -29.05 -14.42
C VAL A 384 -6.30 -30.19 -14.57
N ALA A 385 -5.46 -30.40 -13.56
CA ALA A 385 -4.49 -31.47 -13.57
C ALA A 385 -5.13 -32.86 -13.78
N LYS A 386 -6.24 -33.11 -13.08
CA LYS A 386 -7.02 -34.36 -13.23
C LYS A 386 -7.62 -34.49 -14.62
N LYS A 387 -8.26 -33.42 -15.14
CA LYS A 387 -8.93 -33.44 -16.46
C LYS A 387 -7.95 -33.70 -17.61
N PHE A 388 -6.73 -33.17 -17.51
CA PHE A 388 -5.67 -33.34 -18.53
C PHE A 388 -4.66 -34.42 -18.20
N ASN A 389 -4.90 -35.26 -17.19
CA ASN A 389 -4.00 -36.36 -16.74
C ASN A 389 -2.55 -35.88 -16.52
N LEU A 390 -2.36 -34.70 -15.97
CA LEU A 390 -1.03 -34.17 -15.68
C LEU A 390 -0.41 -34.87 -14.48
N LYS A 391 0.84 -35.32 -14.61
CA LYS A 391 1.58 -36.05 -13.54
C LYS A 391 2.09 -35.12 -12.42
N SER A 392 2.13 -33.80 -12.63
CA SER A 392 2.66 -32.84 -11.72
C SER A 392 1.56 -31.90 -11.18
N THR A 393 1.75 -31.39 -9.96
CA THR A 393 0.89 -30.36 -9.39
C THR A 393 1.12 -29.03 -10.12
N ILE A 394 0.03 -28.39 -10.54
CA ILE A 394 0.06 -27.05 -11.16
C ILE A 394 0.12 -26.01 -10.06
N ASN A 395 1.14 -25.14 -10.09
CA ASN A 395 1.27 -23.99 -9.19
C ASN A 395 1.31 -22.68 -9.96
N LEU A 396 1.69 -22.71 -11.24
CA LEU A 396 1.88 -21.55 -12.08
C LEU A 396 1.44 -21.82 -13.51
N VAL A 397 0.53 -20.99 -13.99
CA VAL A 397 0.03 -21.05 -15.38
C VAL A 397 0.41 -19.75 -16.08
N GLU A 398 0.93 -19.85 -17.30
CA GLU A 398 1.09 -18.72 -18.21
C GLU A 398 0.06 -18.83 -19.35
N VAL A 399 -0.66 -17.74 -19.60
CA VAL A 399 -1.68 -17.65 -20.67
C VAL A 399 -1.19 -16.64 -21.69
N TYR A 400 -1.25 -17.01 -22.96
CA TYR A 400 -0.81 -16.20 -24.08
C TYR A 400 -1.97 -15.89 -25.01
N ASP A 401 -2.05 -14.62 -25.38
CA ASP A 401 -3.01 -14.08 -26.34
C ASP A 401 -2.30 -13.09 -27.26
N ASN A 402 -2.63 -13.14 -28.56
CA ASN A 402 -2.11 -12.24 -29.58
C ASN A 402 -3.24 -11.39 -30.16
N SER A 403 -2.93 -10.14 -30.44
CA SER A 403 -3.88 -9.20 -31.04
C SER A 403 -3.19 -8.31 -32.04
N HIS A 404 -3.88 -7.98 -33.14
CA HIS A 404 -3.41 -7.04 -34.16
C HIS A 404 -4.57 -6.17 -34.68
N ILE A 405 -4.27 -4.99 -35.23
CA ILE A 405 -5.23 -4.12 -35.87
C ILE A 405 -5.00 -4.24 -37.37
N SER A 406 -5.82 -5.05 -38.07
CA SER A 406 -5.75 -5.25 -39.54
C SER A 406 -4.32 -5.45 -40.05
N GLY A 407 -3.58 -6.35 -39.41
CA GLY A 407 -2.19 -6.67 -39.78
C GLY A 407 -1.13 -5.65 -39.31
N THR A 408 -1.53 -4.60 -38.60
CA THR A 408 -0.61 -3.59 -38.07
C THR A 408 -0.59 -3.61 -36.54
N ASN A 409 0.50 -3.12 -35.92
CA ASN A 409 0.65 -3.02 -34.46
C ASN A 409 0.41 -4.33 -33.70
N SER A 410 0.95 -5.44 -34.22
CA SER A 410 0.81 -6.76 -33.62
C SER A 410 1.43 -6.82 -32.22
N VAL A 411 0.67 -7.28 -31.26
CA VAL A 411 1.04 -7.35 -29.83
C VAL A 411 0.71 -8.73 -29.28
N GLY A 412 1.68 -9.33 -28.59
CA GLY A 412 1.44 -10.50 -27.76
C GLY A 412 1.34 -10.10 -26.28
N ALA A 413 0.40 -10.70 -25.58
CA ALA A 413 0.24 -10.55 -24.14
C ALA A 413 0.52 -11.88 -23.43
N MET A 414 1.23 -11.80 -22.30
CA MET A 414 1.42 -12.92 -21.37
C MET A 414 0.84 -12.58 -20.02
N VAL A 415 -0.13 -13.33 -19.57
CA VAL A 415 -0.76 -13.26 -18.26
C VAL A 415 -0.32 -14.45 -17.43
N THR A 416 -0.05 -14.26 -16.16
CA THR A 416 0.39 -15.32 -15.25
C THR A 416 -0.60 -15.47 -14.09
N PHE A 417 -1.00 -16.71 -13.81
CA PHE A 417 -1.90 -17.08 -12.73
C PHE A 417 -1.25 -18.13 -11.84
N GLY A 418 -1.35 -17.96 -10.52
CA GLY A 418 -0.78 -18.88 -9.52
C GLY A 418 -1.77 -19.19 -8.41
N ASN A 419 -1.36 -19.96 -7.41
CA ASN A 419 -2.20 -20.35 -6.27
C ASN A 419 -2.82 -19.15 -5.51
N GLU A 420 -2.12 -18.01 -5.48
CA GLU A 420 -2.61 -16.77 -4.86
C GLU A 420 -3.40 -15.87 -5.86
N GLY A 421 -3.71 -16.34 -7.08
CA GLY A 421 -4.40 -15.61 -8.14
C GLY A 421 -3.45 -15.00 -9.18
N PHE A 422 -3.89 -13.93 -9.85
CA PHE A 422 -3.15 -13.27 -10.91
C PHE A 422 -1.83 -12.64 -10.44
N VAL A 423 -0.71 -13.04 -11.05
CA VAL A 423 0.65 -12.57 -10.72
C VAL A 423 1.04 -11.42 -11.64
N LYS A 424 0.45 -10.24 -11.45
CA LYS A 424 0.61 -9.06 -12.32
C LYS A 424 2.07 -8.63 -12.57
N LYS A 425 2.99 -8.90 -11.63
CA LYS A 425 4.44 -8.59 -11.80
C LYS A 425 5.10 -9.41 -12.91
N ARG A 426 4.51 -10.53 -13.26
CA ARG A 426 4.99 -11.43 -14.32
C ARG A 426 4.33 -11.17 -15.68
N TYR A 427 3.34 -10.31 -15.76
CA TYR A 427 2.73 -9.91 -17.03
C TYR A 427 3.76 -9.33 -17.97
N ARG A 428 3.68 -9.69 -19.24
CA ARG A 428 4.55 -9.17 -20.30
C ARG A 428 3.71 -8.78 -21.50
N LYS A 429 4.16 -7.73 -22.15
CA LYS A 429 3.70 -7.29 -23.46
C LYS A 429 4.85 -7.45 -24.43
N PHE A 430 4.59 -8.03 -25.57
CA PHE A 430 5.56 -8.25 -26.63
C PHE A 430 5.12 -7.48 -27.88
N ASP A 431 5.89 -6.46 -28.27
CA ASP A 431 5.68 -5.81 -29.55
C ASP A 431 6.24 -6.74 -30.65
N ILE A 432 5.38 -7.18 -31.54
CA ILE A 432 5.71 -8.18 -32.57
C ILE A 432 6.01 -7.45 -33.87
N LYS A 433 7.22 -7.60 -34.37
CA LYS A 433 7.66 -7.07 -35.65
C LYS A 433 7.99 -8.26 -36.54
N ILE A 434 7.08 -8.64 -37.43
CA ILE A 434 7.30 -9.69 -38.44
C ILE A 434 7.49 -8.96 -39.79
N LYS A 435 8.58 -9.29 -40.49
CA LYS A 435 8.84 -8.82 -41.85
C LYS A 435 8.23 -9.85 -42.85
N GLY A 436 7.25 -9.45 -43.65
CA GLY A 436 6.61 -10.27 -44.66
C GLY A 436 5.10 -10.24 -44.65
N THR A 437 4.46 -10.82 -45.64
CA THR A 437 3.00 -10.84 -45.86
C THR A 437 2.27 -11.91 -45.03
N GLU A 438 2.98 -12.80 -44.37
CA GLU A 438 2.40 -13.85 -43.51
C GLU A 438 2.37 -13.40 -42.05
N GLN A 439 1.39 -12.58 -41.72
CA GLN A 439 1.08 -12.24 -40.32
C GLN A 439 -0.04 -13.16 -39.82
N ASP A 440 0.27 -14.45 -39.68
CA ASP A 440 -0.62 -15.41 -39.05
C ASP A 440 -0.36 -15.46 -37.51
N ASP A 441 -1.36 -15.89 -36.75
CA ASP A 441 -1.28 -15.98 -35.31
C ASP A 441 -0.20 -16.98 -34.84
N PHE A 442 0.10 -17.99 -35.65
CA PHE A 442 1.16 -18.98 -35.37
C PHE A 442 2.55 -18.35 -35.46
N ALA A 443 2.82 -17.54 -36.48
CA ALA A 443 4.07 -16.81 -36.61
C ALA A 443 4.27 -15.80 -35.46
N MET A 444 3.21 -15.09 -35.07
CA MET A 444 3.22 -14.17 -33.93
C MET A 444 3.50 -14.91 -32.61
N LEU A 445 2.83 -16.02 -32.35
CA LEU A 445 3.00 -16.84 -31.18
C LEU A 445 4.42 -17.41 -31.08
N LYS A 446 4.97 -17.92 -32.21
CA LYS A 446 6.35 -18.38 -32.29
C LYS A 446 7.36 -17.33 -31.86
N VAL A 447 7.17 -16.07 -32.25
CA VAL A 447 8.02 -14.95 -31.85
C VAL A 447 7.92 -14.69 -30.34
N VAL A 448 6.69 -14.66 -29.80
CA VAL A 448 6.42 -14.41 -28.37
C VAL A 448 7.05 -15.49 -27.51
N LEU A 449 6.76 -16.77 -27.80
CA LEU A 449 7.28 -17.90 -27.04
C LEU A 449 8.80 -18.00 -27.16
N SER A 450 9.37 -17.79 -28.35
CA SER A 450 10.84 -17.81 -28.53
C SER A 450 11.52 -16.73 -27.67
N ARG A 451 11.00 -15.52 -27.65
CA ARG A 451 11.53 -14.42 -26.78
C ARG A 451 11.38 -14.74 -25.30
N ARG A 452 10.24 -15.31 -24.89
CA ARG A 452 9.99 -15.68 -23.51
C ARG A 452 10.95 -16.76 -23.02
N PHE A 453 11.12 -17.85 -23.78
CA PHE A 453 11.94 -18.98 -23.38
C PHE A 453 13.44 -18.74 -23.56
N LYS A 454 13.88 -18.00 -24.60
CA LYS A 454 15.28 -17.54 -24.68
C LYS A 454 15.67 -16.74 -23.44
N ARG A 455 14.80 -15.84 -22.97
CA ARG A 455 15.04 -15.08 -21.74
C ARG A 455 15.06 -15.98 -20.50
N ALA A 456 14.18 -16.99 -20.43
CA ALA A 456 14.15 -17.94 -19.32
C ALA A 456 15.46 -18.75 -19.21
N ILE A 457 16.06 -19.13 -20.36
CA ILE A 457 17.35 -19.85 -20.42
C ILE A 457 18.49 -18.91 -19.95
N LEU A 458 18.52 -17.66 -20.41
CA LEU A 458 19.54 -16.69 -20.04
C LEU A 458 19.49 -16.29 -18.56
N GLU A 459 18.30 -16.29 -17.96
CA GLU A 459 18.06 -15.93 -16.56
C GLU A 459 18.12 -17.17 -15.61
N GLN A 460 18.63 -18.32 -16.07
CA GLN A 460 18.77 -19.53 -15.24
C GLN A 460 19.51 -19.20 -13.93
N GLY A 461 18.74 -19.26 -12.83
CA GLY A 461 19.24 -19.09 -11.46
C GLY A 461 18.82 -17.82 -10.75
N LYS A 462 18.24 -16.81 -11.39
CA LYS A 462 17.98 -15.54 -10.70
C LYS A 462 16.51 -15.20 -10.37
N TYR A 463 15.46 -15.63 -11.08
CA TYR A 463 14.07 -15.22 -10.70
C TYR A 463 12.96 -15.81 -11.58
N LEU A 464 13.24 -16.66 -12.58
CA LEU A 464 12.21 -17.17 -13.48
C LEU A 464 11.96 -18.67 -13.26
N THR A 465 10.99 -18.96 -12.41
CA THR A 465 10.35 -20.29 -12.44
C THR A 465 9.59 -20.43 -13.75
N LEU A 466 9.83 -21.54 -14.48
CA LEU A 466 9.02 -21.91 -15.63
C LEU A 466 7.57 -22.15 -15.18
N PRO A 467 6.58 -21.95 -16.05
CA PRO A 467 5.20 -22.33 -15.75
C PRO A 467 5.05 -23.85 -15.74
N ASP A 468 4.14 -24.37 -14.93
CA ASP A 468 3.76 -25.79 -14.93
C ASP A 468 2.78 -26.10 -16.07
N LEU A 469 2.04 -25.08 -16.53
CA LEU A 469 1.09 -25.18 -17.63
C LEU A 469 1.11 -23.89 -18.46
N ILE A 470 1.05 -24.06 -19.78
CA ILE A 470 0.88 -22.97 -20.75
C ILE A 470 -0.46 -23.15 -21.42
N LEU A 471 -1.25 -22.07 -21.43
CA LEU A 471 -2.49 -21.95 -22.19
C LEU A 471 -2.27 -20.95 -23.33
N ILE A 472 -2.66 -21.34 -24.51
CA ILE A 472 -2.56 -20.54 -25.72
C ILE A 472 -3.97 -20.37 -26.27
N ASP A 473 -4.37 -19.11 -26.51
CA ASP A 473 -5.59 -18.84 -27.27
C ASP A 473 -5.26 -19.19 -28.74
N GLY A 474 -5.90 -20.24 -29.20
CA GLY A 474 -5.61 -20.85 -30.51
C GLY A 474 -6.56 -20.39 -31.61
N GLY A 475 -7.28 -19.23 -31.46
CA GLY A 475 -8.13 -18.58 -32.44
C GLY A 475 -8.84 -19.46 -33.44
#